data_42f4340648c363efd0ad0be89fa32ab2
#
_entry.id   42f4340648c363efd0ad0be89fa32ab2
#
_cell.length_a   1.000
_cell.length_b   1.000
_cell.length_c   1.000
_cell.angle_alpha   90.00
_cell.angle_beta   90.00
_cell.angle_gamma   90.00
#
_symmetry.space_group_name_H-M   'P 1'
#
loop_
_entity.id
_entity.type
_entity.pdbx_description
1 polymer ?
#
loop_
_entity_poly.entity_id
_entity_poly.type
_entity_poly.pdbx_seq_one_letter_code
_entity_poly.pdbx_strand_id
1 'polypeptide(L)'
;MAEVTIGVLALQGDVREHLAALTGAGATAVPVRRPEELERVDGLVVPGGESTTISKLAEAFDLLDPIRKRIGTGLPVYGSCAGMIMLATEVLDGRPDQQSFGGIEMTVRRNAFGRQVDSFEAPVELAGVPGPSFHAVFIRAPWVERVADGVEVLGRVTEGPAAGRIVAVRQGNAVATAFHPELTGDRRLHRWFVELVRGAADPVG
;
A
#
# COMPACT_ATOMS: atom_id res chain seq x y z
N MET A 1 10.07 -19.16 13.15
CA MET A 1 9.94 -17.85 12.46
C MET A 1 9.47 -16.86 13.48
N ALA A 2 10.06 -15.65 13.51
CA ALA A 2 9.64 -14.62 14.45
C ALA A 2 8.16 -14.24 14.22
N GLU A 3 7.40 -14.13 15.31
CA GLU A 3 6.04 -13.60 15.27
C GLU A 3 6.16 -12.10 15.06
N VAL A 4 5.50 -11.57 14.03
CA VAL A 4 5.50 -10.14 13.71
C VAL A 4 4.10 -9.56 13.89
N THR A 5 4.06 -8.34 14.41
CA THR A 5 2.83 -7.57 14.57
C THR A 5 2.74 -6.54 13.46
N ILE A 6 1.70 -6.62 12.62
CA ILE A 6 1.46 -5.68 11.54
C ILE A 6 0.22 -4.84 11.84
N GLY A 7 0.41 -3.53 11.87
CA GLY A 7 -0.67 -2.57 12.00
C GLY A 7 -1.42 -2.34 10.70
N VAL A 8 -2.72 -2.15 10.77
CA VAL A 8 -3.53 -1.60 9.69
C VAL A 8 -4.01 -0.22 10.12
N LEU A 9 -3.69 0.83 9.35
CA LEU A 9 -4.12 2.18 9.66
C LEU A 9 -5.65 2.27 9.62
N ALA A 10 -6.25 2.36 10.79
CA ALA A 10 -7.69 2.19 10.97
C ALA A 10 -8.42 3.53 11.11
N LEU A 11 -8.15 4.45 10.21
CA LEU A 11 -8.79 5.76 10.14
C LEU A 11 -9.99 5.75 9.19
N GLN A 12 -9.83 5.13 8.01
CA GLN A 12 -10.87 5.04 6.99
C GLN A 12 -10.48 3.95 5.97
N GLY A 13 -11.45 3.26 5.38
CA GLY A 13 -11.25 2.30 4.28
C GLY A 13 -11.35 0.82 4.69
N ASP A 14 -10.71 -0.05 3.91
CA ASP A 14 -10.85 -1.52 3.93
C ASP A 14 -10.03 -2.18 5.05
N VAL A 15 -10.20 -1.67 6.28
CA VAL A 15 -9.41 -2.07 7.46
C VAL A 15 -9.62 -3.53 7.83
N ARG A 16 -10.89 -3.98 7.89
CA ARG A 16 -11.24 -5.35 8.30
C ARG A 16 -10.71 -6.40 7.34
N GLU A 17 -10.78 -6.10 6.05
CA GLU A 17 -10.35 -6.96 4.97
C GLU A 17 -8.83 -7.18 5.05
N HIS A 18 -8.06 -6.11 5.27
CA HIS A 18 -6.61 -6.22 5.48
C HIS A 18 -6.24 -6.95 6.77
N LEU A 19 -6.94 -6.68 7.88
CA LEU A 19 -6.71 -7.42 9.14
C LEU A 19 -6.92 -8.93 8.95
N ALA A 20 -8.02 -9.32 8.28
CA ALA A 20 -8.31 -10.72 7.99
C ALA A 20 -7.27 -11.35 7.05
N ALA A 21 -6.83 -10.63 6.01
CA ALA A 21 -5.83 -11.11 5.08
C ALA A 21 -4.46 -11.32 5.74
N LEU A 22 -4.01 -10.39 6.57
CA LEU A 22 -2.74 -10.46 7.32
C LEU A 22 -2.76 -11.59 8.36
N THR A 23 -3.86 -11.73 9.11
CA THR A 23 -4.02 -12.85 10.05
C THR A 23 -3.97 -14.18 9.32
N GLY A 24 -4.65 -14.29 8.18
CA GLY A 24 -4.60 -15.48 7.33
C GLY A 24 -3.26 -15.70 6.61
N ALA A 25 -2.39 -14.70 6.58
CA ALA A 25 -1.01 -14.78 6.11
C ALA A 25 -0.01 -15.12 7.21
N GLY A 26 -0.45 -15.28 8.47
CA GLY A 26 0.38 -15.72 9.59
C GLY A 26 1.06 -14.58 10.36
N ALA A 27 0.50 -13.38 10.37
CA ALA A 27 0.92 -12.28 11.21
C ALA A 27 -0.10 -12.01 12.33
N THR A 28 0.35 -11.39 13.43
CA THR A 28 -0.53 -10.75 14.38
C THR A 28 -0.96 -9.39 13.79
N ALA A 29 -2.23 -9.26 13.39
CA ALA A 29 -2.74 -8.05 12.76
C ALA A 29 -3.55 -7.20 13.75
N VAL A 30 -3.22 -5.90 13.87
CA VAL A 30 -3.85 -4.99 14.81
C VAL A 30 -4.26 -3.67 14.15
N PRO A 31 -5.39 -3.05 14.56
CA PRO A 31 -5.73 -1.72 14.07
C PRO A 31 -4.84 -0.66 14.71
N VAL A 32 -4.43 0.35 13.92
CA VAL A 32 -3.67 1.51 14.38
C VAL A 32 -4.49 2.77 14.17
N ARG A 33 -4.79 3.47 15.26
CA ARG A 33 -5.55 4.74 15.29
C ARG A 33 -4.84 5.85 16.05
N ARG A 34 -3.75 5.52 16.76
CA ARG A 34 -3.02 6.43 17.65
C ARG A 34 -1.52 6.22 17.52
N PRO A 35 -0.70 7.24 17.84
CA PRO A 35 0.76 7.12 17.81
C PRO A 35 1.31 5.98 18.67
N GLU A 36 0.76 5.75 19.86
CA GLU A 36 1.21 4.70 20.79
C GLU A 36 0.97 3.28 20.23
N GLU A 37 -0.06 3.11 19.42
CA GLU A 37 -0.34 1.84 18.71
C GLU A 37 0.64 1.64 17.56
N LEU A 38 1.01 2.72 16.85
CA LEU A 38 2.00 2.68 15.78
C LEU A 38 3.41 2.28 16.29
N GLU A 39 3.77 2.66 17.51
CA GLU A 39 5.07 2.31 18.09
C GLU A 39 5.24 0.82 18.36
N ARG A 40 4.14 0.07 18.45
CA ARG A 40 4.11 -1.36 18.82
C ARG A 40 4.08 -2.31 17.63
N VAL A 41 4.13 -1.81 16.41
CA VAL A 41 4.05 -2.63 15.21
C VAL A 41 5.38 -2.72 14.48
N ASP A 42 5.63 -3.87 13.86
CA ASP A 42 6.83 -4.18 13.07
C ASP A 42 6.65 -3.78 11.59
N GLY A 43 5.42 -3.55 11.16
CA GLY A 43 5.05 -3.09 9.82
C GLY A 43 3.70 -2.42 9.81
N LEU A 44 3.40 -1.64 8.77
CA LEU A 44 2.14 -0.90 8.64
C LEU A 44 1.50 -1.14 7.28
N VAL A 45 0.19 -1.38 7.25
CA VAL A 45 -0.62 -1.35 6.04
C VAL A 45 -1.45 -0.07 6.02
N VAL A 46 -1.39 0.68 4.93
CA VAL A 46 -2.27 1.81 4.64
C VAL A 46 -3.35 1.33 3.67
N PRO A 47 -4.60 1.16 4.12
CA PRO A 47 -5.65 0.52 3.34
C PRO A 47 -6.15 1.38 2.18
N GLY A 48 -6.87 0.75 1.27
CA GLY A 48 -7.72 1.43 0.30
C GLY A 48 -8.84 2.21 0.97
N GLY A 49 -9.34 3.23 0.28
CA GLY A 49 -10.36 4.13 0.77
C GLY A 49 -10.31 5.47 0.04
N GLU A 50 -10.49 6.58 0.76
CA GLU A 50 -10.42 7.92 0.20
C GLU A 50 -9.20 8.66 0.75
N SER A 51 -8.20 8.92 -0.10
CA SER A 51 -6.89 9.44 0.33
C SER A 51 -6.94 10.82 1.00
N THR A 52 -7.86 11.69 0.57
CA THR A 52 -8.02 13.01 1.19
C THR A 52 -8.57 12.88 2.62
N THR A 53 -9.50 11.95 2.84
CA THR A 53 -10.04 11.64 4.16
C THR A 53 -8.97 11.02 5.07
N ILE A 54 -8.19 10.06 4.54
CA ILE A 54 -7.07 9.46 5.29
C ILE A 54 -6.07 10.53 5.71
N SER A 55 -5.70 11.45 4.79
CA SER A 55 -4.80 12.57 5.08
C SER A 55 -5.32 13.44 6.24
N LYS A 56 -6.56 13.91 6.16
CA LYS A 56 -7.16 14.76 7.18
C LYS A 56 -7.30 14.07 8.54
N LEU A 57 -7.67 12.79 8.55
CA LEU A 57 -7.77 12.02 9.78
C LEU A 57 -6.39 11.74 10.39
N ALA A 58 -5.37 11.50 9.55
CA ALA A 58 -3.99 11.33 10.03
C ALA A 58 -3.46 12.60 10.71
N GLU A 59 -3.79 13.79 10.18
CA GLU A 59 -3.51 15.06 10.84
C GLU A 59 -4.29 15.21 12.15
N ALA A 60 -5.60 14.99 12.11
CA ALA A 60 -6.50 15.18 13.27
C ALA A 60 -6.17 14.24 14.45
N PHE A 61 -5.61 13.06 14.18
CA PHE A 61 -5.22 12.08 15.20
C PHE A 61 -3.71 12.05 15.48
N ASP A 62 -2.97 13.08 15.05
CA ASP A 62 -1.52 13.23 15.28
C ASP A 62 -0.69 12.05 14.75
N LEU A 63 -1.14 11.37 13.70
CA LEU A 63 -0.47 10.22 13.10
C LEU A 63 0.40 10.57 11.89
N LEU A 64 0.22 11.73 11.27
CA LEU A 64 0.91 12.09 10.02
C LEU A 64 2.44 12.07 10.19
N ASP A 65 2.97 12.85 11.12
CA ASP A 65 4.41 12.94 11.36
C ASP A 65 5.00 11.67 11.99
N PRO A 66 4.36 10.99 12.96
CA PRO A 66 4.82 9.69 13.43
C PRO A 66 4.94 8.64 12.32
N ILE A 67 3.97 8.55 11.41
CA ILE A 67 4.05 7.60 10.28
C ILE A 67 5.21 7.97 9.35
N ARG A 68 5.35 9.24 8.97
CA ARG A 68 6.49 9.74 8.17
C ARG A 68 7.83 9.38 8.80
N LYS A 69 7.97 9.63 10.09
CA LYS A 69 9.19 9.32 10.85
C LYS A 69 9.48 7.81 10.84
N ARG A 70 8.48 6.98 11.13
CA ARG A 70 8.64 5.52 11.15
C ARG A 70 9.02 4.97 9.78
N ILE A 71 8.41 5.44 8.69
CA ILE A 71 8.77 5.08 7.31
C ILE A 71 10.22 5.51 7.03
N GLY A 72 10.58 6.76 7.37
CA GLY A 72 11.94 7.28 7.18
C GLY A 72 13.02 6.55 7.98
N THR A 73 12.66 5.87 9.06
CA THR A 73 13.55 5.02 9.85
C THR A 73 13.50 3.54 9.48
N GLY A 74 12.81 3.18 8.37
CA GLY A 74 12.86 1.84 7.79
C GLY A 74 11.69 0.93 8.15
N LEU A 75 10.61 1.44 8.78
CA LEU A 75 9.40 0.64 9.02
C LEU A 75 8.87 0.10 7.68
N PRO A 76 8.72 -1.22 7.52
CA PRO A 76 8.04 -1.78 6.36
C PRO A 76 6.61 -1.25 6.25
N VAL A 77 6.25 -0.73 5.07
CA VAL A 77 4.92 -0.19 4.82
C VAL A 77 4.35 -0.71 3.50
N TYR A 78 3.08 -1.04 3.51
CA TYR A 78 2.34 -1.41 2.31
C TYR A 78 1.10 -0.54 2.14
N GLY A 79 0.94 0.07 0.96
CA GLY A 79 -0.24 0.87 0.61
C GLY A 79 -1.02 0.28 -0.56
N SER A 80 -2.33 0.04 -0.37
CA SER A 80 -3.24 -0.39 -1.45
C SER A 80 -4.15 0.75 -1.89
N CYS A 81 -4.34 0.95 -3.18
CA CYS A 81 -5.21 1.97 -3.77
C CYS A 81 -4.97 3.37 -3.19
N ALA A 82 -5.84 3.87 -2.30
CA ALA A 82 -5.61 5.13 -1.59
C ALA A 82 -4.29 5.13 -0.79
N GLY A 83 -3.88 3.96 -0.27
CA GLY A 83 -2.60 3.78 0.39
C GLY A 83 -1.41 4.02 -0.54
N MET A 84 -1.48 3.63 -1.81
CA MET A 84 -0.46 4.00 -2.82
C MET A 84 -0.36 5.51 -2.96
N ILE A 85 -1.48 6.22 -3.02
CA ILE A 85 -1.51 7.69 -3.09
C ILE A 85 -0.84 8.31 -1.87
N MET A 86 -1.11 7.76 -0.67
CA MET A 86 -0.52 8.26 0.58
C MET A 86 0.99 8.02 0.69
N LEU A 87 1.54 7.00 0.01
CA LEU A 87 2.98 6.71 0.01
C LEU A 87 3.76 7.45 -1.09
N ALA A 88 3.09 8.09 -2.03
CA ALA A 88 3.73 8.84 -3.11
C ALA A 88 4.32 10.17 -2.62
N THR A 89 5.45 10.58 -3.22
CA THR A 89 6.03 11.90 -3.00
C THR A 89 5.33 12.99 -3.78
N GLU A 90 4.68 12.64 -4.91
CA GLU A 90 3.91 13.57 -5.73
C GLU A 90 2.58 12.96 -6.15
N VAL A 91 1.50 13.74 -6.04
CA VAL A 91 0.14 13.32 -6.39
C VAL A 91 -0.47 14.28 -7.40
N LEU A 92 -0.79 13.78 -8.59
CA LEU A 92 -1.50 14.53 -9.62
C LEU A 92 -3.01 14.41 -9.43
N ASP A 93 -3.73 15.47 -9.78
CA ASP A 93 -5.19 15.57 -9.63
C ASP A 93 -5.67 15.39 -8.16
N GLY A 94 -4.74 15.61 -7.22
CA GLY A 94 -5.03 15.67 -5.79
C GLY A 94 -5.53 17.05 -5.36
N ARG A 95 -6.06 17.12 -4.13
CA ARG A 95 -6.37 18.43 -3.52
C ARG A 95 -5.06 19.10 -3.07
N PRO A 96 -4.97 20.44 -3.19
CA PRO A 96 -3.76 21.17 -2.77
C PRO A 96 -3.43 21.03 -1.27
N ASP A 97 -4.45 20.76 -0.45
CA ASP A 97 -4.35 20.59 1.02
C ASP A 97 -4.11 19.15 1.46
N GLN A 98 -4.04 18.18 0.53
CA GLN A 98 -3.77 16.80 0.86
C GLN A 98 -2.30 16.60 1.22
N GLN A 99 -2.07 16.00 2.39
CA GLN A 99 -0.75 15.56 2.83
C GLN A 99 -0.54 14.08 2.50
N SER A 100 0.69 13.68 2.22
CA SER A 100 1.07 12.27 2.06
C SER A 100 2.08 11.85 3.12
N PHE A 101 2.17 10.54 3.34
CA PHE A 101 3.20 9.96 4.23
C PHE A 101 4.57 9.93 3.54
N GLY A 102 4.57 9.81 2.20
CA GLY A 102 5.79 9.57 1.44
C GLY A 102 6.32 8.15 1.62
N GLY A 103 7.57 7.94 1.26
CA GLY A 103 8.26 6.65 1.36
C GLY A 103 8.58 6.01 0.01
N ILE A 104 7.90 6.41 -1.06
CA ILE A 104 8.21 5.99 -2.43
C ILE A 104 8.31 7.21 -3.33
N GLU A 105 9.48 7.39 -3.97
CA GLU A 105 9.77 8.49 -4.89
C GLU A 105 9.09 8.27 -6.25
N MET A 106 7.77 8.43 -6.23
CA MET A 106 6.91 8.26 -7.41
C MET A 106 5.92 9.40 -7.55
N THR A 107 5.48 9.64 -8.77
CA THR A 107 4.36 10.50 -9.12
C THR A 107 3.15 9.62 -9.40
N VAL A 108 2.07 9.80 -8.67
CA VAL A 108 0.82 9.03 -8.81
C VAL A 108 -0.30 9.94 -9.32
N ARG A 109 -1.09 9.44 -10.27
CA ARG A 109 -2.33 10.08 -10.74
C ARG A 109 -3.53 9.44 -10.07
N ARG A 110 -4.38 10.27 -9.45
CA ARG A 110 -5.65 9.83 -8.84
C ARG A 110 -6.71 9.58 -9.92
N ASN A 111 -7.64 8.65 -9.65
CA ASN A 111 -8.78 8.32 -10.54
C ASN A 111 -8.35 8.19 -12.01
N ALA A 112 -7.23 7.50 -12.22
CA ALA A 112 -6.47 7.59 -13.45
C ALA A 112 -7.14 6.89 -14.64
N PHE A 113 -8.08 5.97 -14.41
CA PHE A 113 -8.78 5.21 -15.45
C PHE A 113 -10.05 5.91 -15.99
N GLY A 114 -10.32 7.16 -15.54
CA GLY A 114 -11.40 8.00 -16.05
C GLY A 114 -12.77 7.69 -15.46
N ARG A 115 -13.76 8.58 -15.74
CA ARG A 115 -15.13 8.49 -15.18
C ARG A 115 -15.97 7.35 -15.78
N GLN A 116 -15.58 6.77 -16.90
CA GLN A 116 -16.33 5.71 -17.57
C GLN A 116 -15.96 4.30 -17.08
N VAL A 117 -14.83 4.15 -16.37
CA VAL A 117 -14.37 2.86 -15.84
C VAL A 117 -14.15 3.04 -14.34
N ASP A 118 -15.22 2.97 -13.55
CA ASP A 118 -15.14 3.07 -12.09
C ASP A 118 -14.44 1.87 -11.46
N SER A 119 -14.57 0.68 -12.05
CA SER A 119 -13.92 -0.55 -11.61
C SER A 119 -13.70 -1.51 -12.77
N PHE A 120 -12.63 -2.29 -12.69
CA PHE A 120 -12.32 -3.38 -13.61
C PHE A 120 -11.41 -4.41 -12.91
N GLU A 121 -11.29 -5.57 -13.53
CA GLU A 121 -10.40 -6.62 -13.11
C GLU A 121 -9.41 -6.93 -14.24
N ALA A 122 -8.17 -7.20 -13.89
CA ALA A 122 -7.14 -7.56 -14.87
C ALA A 122 -6.07 -8.46 -14.24
N PRO A 123 -5.44 -9.33 -15.03
CA PRO A 123 -4.27 -10.05 -14.57
C PRO A 123 -3.07 -9.10 -14.46
N VAL A 124 -2.30 -9.24 -13.38
CA VAL A 124 -1.05 -8.52 -13.14
C VAL A 124 0.02 -9.51 -12.74
N GLU A 125 1.12 -9.55 -13.48
CA GLU A 125 2.31 -10.28 -13.04
C GLU A 125 3.05 -9.44 -12.02
N LEU A 126 3.33 -10.01 -10.85
CA LEU A 126 4.01 -9.33 -9.75
C LEU A 126 5.40 -9.90 -9.55
N ALA A 127 6.42 -9.11 -9.83
CA ALA A 127 7.81 -9.48 -9.57
C ALA A 127 8.01 -9.75 -8.08
N GLY A 128 8.67 -10.85 -7.74
CA GLY A 128 8.94 -11.25 -6.36
C GLY A 128 7.78 -11.93 -5.64
N VAL A 129 6.56 -11.91 -6.18
CA VAL A 129 5.42 -12.66 -5.62
C VAL A 129 5.26 -13.96 -6.40
N PRO A 130 5.53 -15.13 -5.80
CA PRO A 130 5.53 -16.39 -6.52
C PRO A 130 4.12 -16.82 -6.95
N GLY A 131 4.03 -17.52 -8.08
CA GLY A 131 2.80 -18.10 -8.61
C GLY A 131 2.34 -17.46 -9.94
N PRO A 132 1.14 -17.82 -10.42
CA PRO A 132 0.58 -17.26 -11.64
C PRO A 132 0.24 -15.77 -11.49
N SER A 133 -0.15 -15.10 -12.61
CA SER A 133 -0.62 -13.72 -12.59
C SER A 133 -1.65 -13.49 -11.47
N PHE A 134 -1.53 -12.35 -10.82
CA PHE A 134 -2.44 -11.95 -9.75
C PHE A 134 -3.74 -11.40 -10.36
N HIS A 135 -4.90 -11.88 -9.89
CA HIS A 135 -6.18 -11.33 -10.30
C HIS A 135 -6.43 -10.03 -9.54
N ALA A 136 -6.16 -8.90 -10.18
CA ALA A 136 -6.19 -7.59 -9.57
C ALA A 136 -7.55 -6.91 -9.75
N VAL A 137 -8.13 -6.42 -8.65
CA VAL A 137 -9.39 -5.66 -8.61
C VAL A 137 -9.06 -4.18 -8.47
N PHE A 138 -9.46 -3.40 -9.46
CA PHE A 138 -9.25 -1.95 -9.52
C PHE A 138 -10.58 -1.22 -9.31
N ILE A 139 -10.64 -0.33 -8.33
CA ILE A 139 -11.84 0.47 -8.02
C ILE A 139 -11.42 1.94 -7.95
N ARG A 140 -11.82 2.74 -8.94
CA ARG A 140 -11.40 4.15 -9.08
C ARG A 140 -9.90 4.34 -8.84
N ALA A 141 -9.12 3.39 -9.37
CA ALA A 141 -7.74 3.19 -9.00
C ALA A 141 -6.83 4.32 -9.49
N PRO A 142 -5.74 4.60 -8.75
CA PRO A 142 -4.62 5.37 -9.27
C PRO A 142 -3.79 4.53 -10.23
N TRP A 143 -2.86 5.19 -10.92
CA TRP A 143 -1.67 4.54 -11.47
C TRP A 143 -0.43 5.38 -11.21
N VAL A 144 0.75 4.77 -11.38
CA VAL A 144 2.02 5.48 -11.29
C VAL A 144 2.36 6.07 -12.67
N GLU A 145 2.49 7.40 -12.73
CA GLU A 145 2.92 8.12 -13.95
C GLU A 145 4.42 8.05 -14.14
N ARG A 146 5.17 8.17 -13.06
CA ARG A 146 6.63 8.23 -13.07
C ARG A 146 7.19 7.65 -11.78
N VAL A 147 8.34 7.00 -11.88
CA VAL A 147 9.17 6.54 -10.77
C VAL A 147 10.55 7.18 -10.87
N ALA A 148 11.18 7.46 -9.73
CA ALA A 148 12.57 7.87 -9.66
C ALA A 148 13.51 6.65 -9.75
N ASP A 149 14.81 6.93 -9.91
CA ASP A 149 15.85 5.90 -9.80
C ASP A 149 15.80 5.25 -8.41
N GLY A 150 15.92 3.92 -8.36
CA GLY A 150 15.83 3.16 -7.10
C GLY A 150 14.42 2.71 -6.71
N VAL A 151 13.39 3.10 -7.47
CA VAL A 151 12.04 2.52 -7.35
C VAL A 151 11.91 1.33 -8.31
N GLU A 152 11.64 0.16 -7.75
CA GLU A 152 11.39 -1.07 -8.51
C GLU A 152 9.93 -1.13 -8.97
N VAL A 153 9.71 -1.35 -10.26
CA VAL A 153 8.38 -1.63 -10.81
C VAL A 153 8.10 -3.12 -10.64
N LEU A 154 7.17 -3.45 -9.73
CA LEU A 154 6.78 -4.84 -9.46
C LEU A 154 5.74 -5.35 -10.44
N GLY A 155 4.86 -4.49 -10.96
CA GLY A 155 3.80 -4.94 -11.84
C GLY A 155 3.21 -3.86 -12.73
N ARG A 156 2.75 -4.32 -13.91
CA ARG A 156 2.02 -3.52 -14.89
C ARG A 156 0.76 -4.26 -15.29
N VAL A 157 -0.25 -3.51 -15.70
CA VAL A 157 -1.42 -4.11 -16.35
C VAL A 157 -0.98 -4.72 -17.69
N THR A 158 -1.33 -5.96 -17.93
CA THR A 158 -0.89 -6.68 -19.14
C THR A 158 -1.86 -6.54 -20.30
N GLU A 159 -3.14 -6.32 -20.05
CA GLU A 159 -4.21 -6.34 -21.05
C GLU A 159 -5.21 -5.20 -20.85
N GLY A 160 -5.99 -4.94 -21.91
CA GLY A 160 -7.07 -3.95 -21.89
C GLY A 160 -6.61 -2.50 -22.04
N PRO A 161 -7.53 -1.53 -21.80
CA PRO A 161 -7.25 -0.10 -22.03
C PRO A 161 -6.14 0.48 -21.14
N ALA A 162 -5.84 -0.18 -20.03
CA ALA A 162 -4.81 0.21 -19.09
C ALA A 162 -3.47 -0.50 -19.30
N ALA A 163 -3.32 -1.30 -20.35
CA ALA A 163 -2.11 -2.07 -20.62
C ALA A 163 -0.85 -1.19 -20.59
N GLY A 164 0.20 -1.69 -19.93
CA GLY A 164 1.46 -0.99 -19.73
C GLY A 164 1.51 -0.04 -18.53
N ARG A 165 0.39 0.31 -17.92
CA ARG A 165 0.37 1.18 -16.73
C ARG A 165 1.01 0.50 -15.53
N ILE A 166 1.85 1.25 -14.82
CA ILE A 166 2.50 0.79 -13.59
C ILE A 166 1.46 0.79 -12.47
N VAL A 167 1.26 -0.36 -11.83
CA VAL A 167 0.24 -0.57 -10.81
C VAL A 167 0.77 -1.24 -9.54
N ALA A 168 2.05 -1.59 -9.51
CA ALA A 168 2.73 -2.08 -8.32
C ALA A 168 4.20 -1.67 -8.33
N VAL A 169 4.67 -1.15 -7.21
CA VAL A 169 6.05 -0.63 -7.04
C VAL A 169 6.60 -0.93 -5.65
N ARG A 170 7.92 -0.89 -5.54
CA ARG A 170 8.65 -1.01 -4.28
C ARG A 170 9.84 -0.04 -4.24
N GLN A 171 10.09 0.54 -3.07
CA GLN A 171 11.34 1.22 -2.77
C GLN A 171 11.79 0.84 -1.35
N GLY A 172 12.88 0.11 -1.25
CA GLY A 172 13.34 -0.40 0.06
C GLY A 172 12.27 -1.27 0.73
N ASN A 173 11.81 -0.85 1.91
CA ASN A 173 10.75 -1.52 2.67
C ASN A 173 9.34 -0.99 2.40
N ALA A 174 9.19 -0.02 1.51
CA ALA A 174 7.89 0.54 1.12
C ALA A 174 7.37 -0.13 -0.16
N VAL A 175 6.14 -0.60 -0.13
CA VAL A 175 5.45 -1.29 -1.24
C VAL A 175 4.11 -0.61 -1.49
N ALA A 176 3.71 -0.50 -2.74
CA ALA A 176 2.39 0.04 -3.08
C ALA A 176 1.76 -0.68 -4.27
N THR A 177 0.46 -0.88 -4.22
CA THR A 177 -0.36 -1.39 -5.33
C THR A 177 -1.54 -0.47 -5.60
N ALA A 178 -1.92 -0.32 -6.88
CA ALA A 178 -3.07 0.46 -7.29
C ALA A 178 -4.41 -0.28 -7.09
N PHE A 179 -4.36 -1.59 -6.90
CA PHE A 179 -5.49 -2.50 -6.78
C PHE A 179 -5.71 -2.98 -5.33
N HIS A 180 -6.79 -3.70 -5.12
CA HIS A 180 -7.28 -4.19 -3.83
C HIS A 180 -7.05 -5.70 -3.66
N PRO A 181 -5.88 -6.18 -3.19
CA PRO A 181 -5.65 -7.61 -2.98
C PRO A 181 -6.48 -8.18 -1.82
N GLU A 182 -6.91 -7.33 -0.90
CA GLU A 182 -7.74 -7.69 0.27
C GLU A 182 -9.16 -8.11 -0.13
N LEU A 183 -9.63 -7.73 -1.32
CA LEU A 183 -10.95 -8.07 -1.83
C LEU A 183 -10.98 -9.41 -2.58
N THR A 184 -9.82 -9.99 -2.85
CA THR A 184 -9.70 -11.32 -3.45
C THR A 184 -9.40 -12.37 -2.38
N GLY A 185 -9.63 -13.64 -2.68
CA GLY A 185 -9.19 -14.74 -1.83
C GLY A 185 -7.68 -15.01 -1.88
N ASP A 186 -6.95 -14.31 -2.75
CA ASP A 186 -5.52 -14.52 -2.98
C ASP A 186 -4.67 -13.73 -1.96
N ARG A 187 -4.08 -14.44 -1.01
CA ARG A 187 -3.28 -13.87 0.05
C ARG A 187 -1.78 -13.82 -0.25
N ARG A 188 -1.34 -14.12 -1.48
CA ARG A 188 0.10 -14.18 -1.83
C ARG A 188 0.81 -12.87 -1.56
N LEU A 189 0.20 -11.74 -1.91
CA LEU A 189 0.78 -10.41 -1.69
C LEU A 189 0.88 -10.08 -0.18
N HIS A 190 -0.15 -10.41 0.61
CA HIS A 190 -0.09 -10.22 2.07
C HIS A 190 0.99 -11.13 2.71
N ARG A 191 1.11 -12.40 2.28
CA ARG A 191 2.19 -13.28 2.77
C ARG A 191 3.57 -12.74 2.40
N TRP A 192 3.72 -12.27 1.17
CA TRP A 192 4.98 -11.67 0.71
C TRP A 192 5.34 -10.44 1.55
N PHE A 193 4.36 -9.58 1.88
CA PHE A 193 4.58 -8.45 2.77
C PHE A 193 4.92 -8.88 4.21
N VAL A 194 4.26 -9.91 4.74
CA VAL A 194 4.62 -10.49 6.05
C VAL A 194 6.07 -10.96 6.08
N GLU A 195 6.55 -11.62 5.03
CA GLU A 195 7.96 -12.04 4.93
C GLU A 195 8.91 -10.84 4.83
N LEU A 196 8.52 -9.78 4.13
CA LEU A 196 9.29 -8.52 4.10
C LEU A 196 9.43 -7.93 5.51
N VAL A 197 8.36 -7.90 6.29
CA VAL A 197 8.38 -7.41 7.68
C VAL A 197 9.28 -8.29 8.55
N ARG A 198 9.18 -9.63 8.43
CA ARG A 198 10.05 -10.56 9.14
C ARG A 198 11.53 -10.33 8.84
N GLY A 199 11.86 -10.15 7.57
CA GLY A 199 13.23 -9.88 7.14
C GLY A 199 13.77 -8.54 7.65
N ALA A 200 12.94 -7.56 7.87
CA ALA A 200 13.32 -6.27 8.44
C ALA A 200 13.44 -6.29 9.97
N ALA A 201 12.68 -7.15 10.65
CA ALA A 201 12.73 -7.35 12.10
C ALA A 201 13.95 -8.17 12.56
N ASP A 202 14.43 -9.08 11.70
CA ASP A 202 15.65 -9.86 11.91
C ASP A 202 16.72 -9.44 10.87
N PRO A 203 17.37 -8.29 10.98
CA PRO A 203 18.51 -7.97 10.14
C PRO A 203 19.64 -8.91 10.56
N VAL A 204 19.76 -10.04 9.86
CA VAL A 204 20.88 -10.96 10.04
C VAL A 204 22.15 -10.20 9.75
N GLY A 205 23.02 -10.15 10.77
CA GLY A 205 24.31 -9.52 10.76
C GLY A 205 25.29 -10.05 9.72
#